data_52449dc7827f2d05d4216722cf806477
#
_entry.id   52449dc7827f2d05d4216722cf806477
#
_cell.length_a   1.000
_cell.length_b   1.000
_cell.length_c   1.000
_cell.angle_alpha   90.00
_cell.angle_beta   90.00
_cell.angle_gamma   90.00
#
_symmetry.space_group_name_H-M   'P 1'
#
loop_
_entity.id
_entity.type
_entity.pdbx_description
1 polymer ?
#
loop_
_entity_poly.entity_id
_entity_poly.type
_entity_poly.pdbx_seq_one_letter_code
_entity_poly.pdbx_strand_id
1 'polypeptide(L)'
;MTLAVPEPLGGLDYPRTLREFNVFFPDERACLDYLVRLRWPDGFRCPACGGRRAWRMSKGRNLRCAGCRADVSVTAGTLFADTRLPLASWFQAAWYVSSQKPGVSALGLKRILGLGSYETAWALLHRLRRAMVRPGRERLAGELEVDESYLGGPRPGRRGRGALGKQIVAIACEALPRGTIGRIRISRIPDCSEQTLTGFVASVAEPGSVIYTDHWSGYTGLAAVGFRHWPTNVAASGDPAHVAMPRVHRVASLLKRWLLGTHHGGVKPGQLDRYLQEFVFRFNRRSSRHRGLVFYRLLEQAIQLEAVPFDRLIARHL
;
A
#
# COMPACT_ATOMS: atom_id res chain seq x y z
N MET A 1 10.07 11.46 26.34
CA MET A 1 10.62 12.09 25.12
C MET A 1 10.98 10.98 24.14
N THR A 2 10.15 10.76 23.13
CA THR A 2 10.47 9.84 22.02
C THR A 2 11.54 10.54 21.17
N LEU A 3 12.78 10.04 21.23
CA LEU A 3 13.83 10.51 20.33
C LEU A 3 13.33 10.29 18.90
N ALA A 4 13.21 11.38 18.12
CA ALA A 4 12.84 11.29 16.73
C ALA A 4 13.88 10.44 16.02
N VAL A 5 13.45 9.31 15.44
CA VAL A 5 14.32 8.50 14.59
C VAL A 5 14.74 9.40 13.42
N PRO A 6 16.06 9.58 13.17
CA PRO A 6 16.52 10.46 12.11
C PRO A 6 15.93 10.02 10.76
N GLU A 7 15.56 10.99 9.92
CA GLU A 7 15.06 10.69 8.59
C GLU A 7 16.14 10.02 7.74
N PRO A 8 15.81 8.95 7.01
CA PRO A 8 16.78 8.24 6.19
C PRO A 8 17.29 9.13 5.05
N LEU A 9 18.60 9.06 4.79
CA LEU A 9 19.31 9.88 3.81
C LEU A 9 19.47 9.15 2.47
N GLY A 10 19.06 9.79 1.39
CA GLY A 10 19.24 9.26 0.04
C GLY A 10 20.71 9.18 -0.37
N GLY A 11 21.12 8.04 -0.95
CA GLY A 11 22.51 7.73 -1.31
C GLY A 11 23.32 7.08 -0.18
N LEU A 12 22.81 7.13 1.06
CA LEU A 12 23.40 6.47 2.23
C LEU A 12 22.51 5.33 2.74
N ASP A 13 21.25 5.63 3.09
CA ASP A 13 20.32 4.64 3.61
C ASP A 13 19.51 3.96 2.51
N TYR A 14 19.30 4.63 1.39
CA TYR A 14 18.57 4.09 0.25
C TYR A 14 19.09 4.64 -1.08
N PRO A 15 19.04 3.85 -2.18
CA PRO A 15 19.41 4.32 -3.51
C PRO A 15 18.37 5.34 -4.03
N ARG A 16 18.82 6.41 -4.69
CA ARG A 16 17.95 7.44 -5.29
C ARG A 16 17.53 7.10 -6.71
N THR A 17 18.40 6.35 -7.41
CA THR A 17 18.27 5.98 -8.84
C THR A 17 18.46 4.48 -9.03
N LEU A 18 18.07 3.95 -10.22
CA LEU A 18 18.33 2.56 -10.58
C LEU A 18 19.84 2.26 -10.66
N ARG A 19 20.64 3.23 -11.09
CA ARG A 19 22.10 3.07 -11.11
C ARG A 19 22.65 2.87 -9.70
N GLU A 20 22.22 3.71 -8.75
CA GLU A 20 22.59 3.54 -7.35
C GLU A 20 22.04 2.23 -6.77
N PHE A 21 20.82 1.82 -7.14
CA PHE A 21 20.24 0.54 -6.71
C PHE A 21 21.15 -0.64 -7.07
N ASN A 22 21.68 -0.68 -8.29
CA ASN A 22 22.59 -1.75 -8.73
C ASN A 22 23.94 -1.72 -7.98
N VAL A 23 24.39 -0.55 -7.53
CA VAL A 23 25.59 -0.41 -6.68
C VAL A 23 25.30 -0.86 -5.24
N PHE A 24 24.12 -0.51 -4.70
CA PHE A 24 23.71 -0.91 -3.34
C PHE A 24 23.50 -2.42 -3.22
N PHE A 25 22.97 -3.06 -4.28
CA PHE A 25 22.51 -4.45 -4.27
C PHE A 25 23.09 -5.25 -5.44
N PRO A 26 24.44 -5.37 -5.50
CA PRO A 26 25.11 -6.11 -6.57
C PRO A 26 24.85 -7.62 -6.46
N ASP A 27 24.56 -8.14 -5.27
CA ASP A 27 24.42 -9.56 -5.00
C ASP A 27 23.47 -9.85 -3.83
N GLU A 28 23.22 -11.13 -3.56
CA GLU A 28 22.38 -11.63 -2.47
C GLU A 28 22.89 -11.21 -1.08
N ARG A 29 24.23 -11.10 -0.96
CA ARG A 29 24.86 -10.75 0.32
C ARG A 29 24.59 -9.30 0.69
N ALA A 30 24.70 -8.38 -0.26
CA ALA A 30 24.37 -6.97 -0.05
C ALA A 30 22.89 -6.78 0.33
N CYS A 31 21.98 -7.55 -0.29
CA CYS A 31 20.57 -7.56 0.09
C CYS A 31 20.37 -8.04 1.52
N LEU A 32 21.07 -9.10 1.92
CA LEU A 32 20.99 -9.64 3.28
C LEU A 32 21.53 -8.67 4.32
N ASP A 33 22.66 -8.01 4.03
CA ASP A 33 23.28 -7.00 4.90
C ASP A 33 22.33 -5.81 5.10
N TYR A 34 21.63 -5.44 4.05
CA TYR A 34 20.62 -4.39 4.11
C TYR A 34 19.44 -4.78 5.01
N LEU A 35 18.93 -6.01 4.90
CA LEU A 35 17.88 -6.51 5.80
C LEU A 35 18.33 -6.58 7.26
N VAL A 36 19.60 -6.95 7.51
CA VAL A 36 20.17 -6.93 8.87
C VAL A 36 20.11 -5.52 9.45
N ARG A 37 20.52 -4.50 8.70
CA ARG A 37 20.45 -3.09 9.15
C ARG A 37 19.03 -2.64 9.44
N LEU A 38 18.08 -2.99 8.56
CA LEU A 38 16.67 -2.63 8.76
C LEU A 38 16.05 -3.35 9.97
N ARG A 39 16.42 -4.64 10.18
CA ARG A 39 15.85 -5.45 11.25
C ARG A 39 16.40 -5.07 12.64
N TRP A 40 17.64 -4.69 12.68
CA TRP A 40 18.33 -4.32 13.91
C TRP A 40 19.06 -2.98 13.73
N PRO A 41 18.31 -1.86 13.72
CA PRO A 41 18.90 -0.53 13.50
C PRO A 41 19.92 -0.16 14.60
N ASP A 42 19.70 -0.64 15.83
CA ASP A 42 20.60 -0.43 16.99
C ASP A 42 21.63 -1.56 17.17
N GLY A 43 21.85 -2.35 16.12
CA GLY A 43 22.72 -3.52 16.14
C GLY A 43 22.00 -4.82 16.50
N PHE A 44 22.62 -5.94 16.14
CA PHE A 44 22.05 -7.27 16.35
C PHE A 44 21.61 -7.50 17.81
N ARG A 45 20.44 -8.10 17.96
CA ARG A 45 19.92 -8.59 19.24
C ARG A 45 19.38 -10.01 19.08
N CYS A 46 19.98 -10.94 19.83
CA CYS A 46 19.56 -12.33 19.78
C CYS A 46 18.16 -12.51 20.39
N PRO A 47 17.19 -13.10 19.66
CA PRO A 47 15.86 -13.32 20.21
C PRO A 47 15.81 -14.38 21.34
N ALA A 48 16.84 -15.26 21.42
CA ALA A 48 16.89 -16.32 22.43
C ALA A 48 17.51 -15.87 23.76
N CYS A 49 18.58 -15.03 23.72
CA CYS A 49 19.32 -14.68 24.94
C CYS A 49 19.57 -13.16 25.11
N GLY A 50 19.12 -12.33 24.19
CA GLY A 50 19.35 -10.88 24.21
C GLY A 50 20.78 -10.43 23.86
N GLY A 51 21.71 -11.35 23.58
CA GLY A 51 23.11 -11.07 23.25
C GLY A 51 23.23 -10.13 22.04
N ARG A 52 24.24 -9.25 22.05
CA ARG A 52 24.41 -8.20 21.04
C ARG A 52 25.50 -8.49 20.01
N ARG A 53 26.22 -9.62 20.13
CA ARG A 53 27.27 -10.01 19.18
C ARG A 53 26.86 -11.26 18.43
N ALA A 54 27.06 -11.23 17.11
CA ALA A 54 26.86 -12.37 16.25
C ALA A 54 27.86 -12.34 15.11
N TRP A 55 28.15 -13.50 14.53
CA TRP A 55 28.86 -13.62 13.27
C TRP A 55 27.95 -14.25 12.22
N ARG A 56 28.25 -13.92 10.98
CA ARG A 56 27.55 -14.46 9.84
C ARG A 56 27.99 -15.90 9.57
N MET A 57 27.02 -16.75 9.29
CA MET A 57 27.31 -18.09 8.78
C MET A 57 27.83 -17.98 7.33
N SER A 58 28.75 -18.88 6.96
CA SER A 58 29.32 -18.91 5.59
C SER A 58 28.28 -19.23 4.53
N LYS A 59 27.28 -20.00 4.88
CA LYS A 59 26.15 -20.37 4.01
C LYS A 59 24.82 -19.93 4.60
N GLY A 60 23.88 -19.58 3.73
CA GLY A 60 22.50 -19.25 4.13
C GLY A 60 22.31 -17.82 4.64
N ARG A 61 21.18 -17.59 5.28
CA ARG A 61 20.68 -16.27 5.73
C ARG A 61 20.71 -16.13 7.26
N ASN A 62 21.57 -16.88 7.95
CA ASN A 62 21.62 -16.94 9.39
C ASN A 62 22.81 -16.18 9.97
N LEU A 63 22.58 -15.60 11.14
CA LEU A 63 23.59 -15.09 12.04
C LEU A 63 23.68 -16.05 13.24
N ARG A 64 24.89 -16.37 13.69
CA ARG A 64 25.08 -17.18 14.92
C ARG A 64 25.40 -16.27 16.10
N CYS A 65 24.60 -16.34 17.16
CA CYS A 65 24.81 -15.58 18.36
C CYS A 65 26.11 -15.97 19.06
N ALA A 66 26.93 -14.99 19.46
CA ALA A 66 28.19 -15.23 20.19
C ALA A 66 27.95 -15.75 21.63
N GLY A 67 26.84 -15.39 22.25
CA GLY A 67 26.52 -15.78 23.62
C GLY A 67 25.97 -17.20 23.74
N CYS A 68 24.84 -17.49 23.06
CA CYS A 68 24.14 -18.76 23.21
C CYS A 68 24.29 -19.73 22.03
N ARG A 69 25.05 -19.37 20.99
CA ARG A 69 25.26 -20.16 19.75
C ARG A 69 24.02 -20.43 18.92
N ALA A 70 22.87 -19.84 19.25
CA ALA A 70 21.65 -19.97 18.47
C ALA A 70 21.83 -19.39 17.05
N ASP A 71 21.32 -20.10 16.06
CA ASP A 71 21.27 -19.63 14.68
C ASP A 71 20.00 -18.76 14.48
N VAL A 72 20.19 -17.51 14.19
CA VAL A 72 19.14 -16.50 14.03
C VAL A 72 18.99 -16.21 12.54
N SER A 73 17.89 -16.63 11.95
CA SER A 73 17.57 -16.30 10.55
C SER A 73 17.23 -14.81 10.42
N VAL A 74 17.87 -14.14 9.48
CA VAL A 74 17.61 -12.72 9.18
C VAL A 74 16.20 -12.54 8.60
N THR A 75 15.65 -13.54 7.93
CA THR A 75 14.36 -13.48 7.27
C THR A 75 13.21 -14.09 8.08
N ALA A 76 13.47 -14.89 9.10
CA ALA A 76 12.42 -15.51 9.92
C ALA A 76 11.54 -14.45 10.61
N GLY A 77 10.21 -14.66 10.60
CA GLY A 77 9.23 -13.70 11.13
C GLY A 77 9.07 -12.42 10.29
N THR A 78 9.60 -12.41 9.07
CA THR A 78 9.44 -11.29 8.12
C THR A 78 8.70 -11.74 6.87
N LEU A 79 8.36 -10.80 6.00
CA LEU A 79 7.75 -11.09 4.69
C LEU A 79 8.62 -12.01 3.81
N PHE A 80 9.92 -12.04 4.07
CA PHE A 80 10.93 -12.81 3.33
C PHE A 80 11.16 -14.23 3.91
N ALA A 81 10.43 -14.62 4.96
CA ALA A 81 10.56 -15.96 5.55
C ALA A 81 10.14 -17.03 4.53
N ASP A 82 10.82 -18.18 4.60
CA ASP A 82 10.55 -19.38 3.80
C ASP A 82 10.53 -19.16 2.27
N THR A 83 11.14 -18.06 1.81
CA THR A 83 11.21 -17.78 0.39
C THR A 83 12.28 -18.62 -0.30
N ARG A 84 11.89 -19.23 -1.43
CA ARG A 84 12.81 -19.89 -2.36
C ARG A 84 13.42 -18.91 -3.36
N LEU A 85 12.84 -17.71 -3.50
CA LEU A 85 13.38 -16.68 -4.35
C LEU A 85 14.63 -16.03 -3.73
N PRO A 86 15.62 -15.66 -4.52
CA PRO A 86 16.72 -14.81 -4.07
C PRO A 86 16.20 -13.49 -3.52
N LEU A 87 16.85 -12.94 -2.50
CA LEU A 87 16.53 -11.60 -1.98
C LEU A 87 16.71 -10.52 -3.05
N ALA A 88 17.68 -10.69 -3.93
CA ALA A 88 17.85 -9.81 -5.08
C ALA A 88 16.58 -9.68 -5.92
N SER A 89 15.86 -10.78 -6.16
CA SER A 89 14.57 -10.74 -6.89
C SER A 89 13.49 -9.97 -6.10
N TRP A 90 13.46 -10.10 -4.77
CA TRP A 90 12.55 -9.34 -3.92
C TRP A 90 12.86 -7.85 -3.95
N PHE A 91 14.14 -7.48 -3.87
CA PHE A 91 14.59 -6.09 -3.90
C PHE A 91 14.30 -5.44 -5.24
N GLN A 92 14.58 -6.13 -6.35
CA GLN A 92 14.24 -5.67 -7.68
C GLN A 92 12.73 -5.49 -7.85
N ALA A 93 11.90 -6.46 -7.40
CA ALA A 93 10.45 -6.34 -7.43
C ALA A 93 9.95 -5.14 -6.62
N ALA A 94 10.47 -4.96 -5.39
CA ALA A 94 10.15 -3.82 -4.54
C ALA A 94 10.55 -2.49 -5.20
N TRP A 95 11.71 -2.44 -5.85
CA TRP A 95 12.17 -1.28 -6.61
C TRP A 95 11.23 -0.96 -7.78
N TYR A 96 10.88 -1.93 -8.61
CA TYR A 96 9.97 -1.72 -9.74
C TYR A 96 8.59 -1.25 -9.29
N VAL A 97 8.01 -1.87 -8.27
CA VAL A 97 6.69 -1.47 -7.74
C VAL A 97 6.71 -0.05 -7.21
N SER A 98 7.79 0.37 -6.54
CA SER A 98 7.87 1.69 -5.91
C SER A 98 8.30 2.82 -6.86
N SER A 99 9.10 2.50 -7.89
CA SER A 99 9.70 3.50 -8.78
C SER A 99 8.86 3.81 -10.03
N GLN A 100 8.12 2.82 -10.57
CA GLN A 100 7.35 3.00 -11.80
C GLN A 100 6.03 3.74 -11.56
N LYS A 101 5.78 4.83 -12.31
CA LYS A 101 4.52 5.59 -12.22
C LYS A 101 3.27 4.73 -12.47
N PRO A 102 3.21 3.85 -13.48
CA PRO A 102 2.07 2.96 -13.70
C PRO A 102 2.08 1.72 -12.79
N GLY A 103 3.12 1.50 -11.96
CA GLY A 103 3.32 0.24 -11.26
C GLY A 103 3.80 -0.87 -12.19
N VAL A 104 3.62 -2.11 -11.77
CA VAL A 104 4.02 -3.27 -12.57
C VAL A 104 2.96 -4.37 -12.47
N SER A 105 2.60 -4.98 -13.60
CA SER A 105 1.78 -6.18 -13.63
C SER A 105 2.60 -7.42 -13.30
N ALA A 106 1.94 -8.51 -12.89
CA ALA A 106 2.64 -9.77 -12.61
C ALA A 106 3.33 -10.32 -13.88
N LEU A 107 2.70 -10.20 -15.04
CA LEU A 107 3.31 -10.60 -16.30
C LEU A 107 4.50 -9.72 -16.68
N GLY A 108 4.40 -8.41 -16.46
CA GLY A 108 5.52 -7.48 -16.66
C GLY A 108 6.68 -7.81 -15.73
N LEU A 109 6.42 -8.04 -14.45
CA LEU A 109 7.44 -8.40 -13.47
C LEU A 109 8.10 -9.75 -13.80
N LYS A 110 7.30 -10.77 -14.20
CA LYS A 110 7.83 -12.06 -14.65
C LYS A 110 8.86 -11.89 -15.76
N ARG A 111 8.55 -11.08 -16.78
CA ARG A 111 9.43 -10.82 -17.92
C ARG A 111 10.70 -10.06 -17.53
N ILE A 112 10.55 -9.00 -16.72
CA ILE A 112 11.69 -8.15 -16.31
C ILE A 112 12.68 -8.93 -15.43
N LEU A 113 12.19 -9.79 -14.53
CA LEU A 113 13.03 -10.54 -13.59
C LEU A 113 13.39 -11.94 -14.07
N GLY A 114 12.93 -12.38 -15.25
CA GLY A 114 13.16 -13.72 -15.75
C GLY A 114 12.59 -14.83 -14.87
N LEU A 115 11.43 -14.58 -14.19
CA LEU A 115 10.83 -15.56 -13.28
C LEU A 115 10.20 -16.72 -14.06
N GLY A 116 10.36 -17.94 -13.58
CA GLY A 116 9.90 -19.16 -14.24
C GLY A 116 8.39 -19.23 -14.43
N SER A 117 7.59 -18.72 -13.47
CA SER A 117 6.13 -18.79 -13.56
C SER A 117 5.44 -17.44 -13.32
N TYR A 118 4.22 -17.32 -13.85
CA TYR A 118 3.34 -16.18 -13.57
C TYR A 118 2.92 -16.14 -12.10
N GLU A 119 2.63 -17.31 -11.53
CA GLU A 119 2.21 -17.47 -10.13
C GLU A 119 3.26 -16.97 -9.16
N THR A 120 4.55 -17.21 -9.46
CA THR A 120 5.66 -16.71 -8.66
C THR A 120 5.69 -15.19 -8.66
N ALA A 121 5.59 -14.55 -9.83
CA ALA A 121 5.54 -13.09 -9.94
C ALA A 121 4.30 -12.50 -9.27
N TRP A 122 3.15 -13.14 -9.45
CA TRP A 122 1.89 -12.74 -8.84
C TRP A 122 1.96 -12.82 -7.30
N ALA A 123 2.44 -13.94 -6.76
CA ALA A 123 2.59 -14.12 -5.32
C ALA A 123 3.57 -13.12 -4.70
N LEU A 124 4.69 -12.87 -5.39
CA LEU A 124 5.68 -11.87 -4.98
C LEU A 124 5.06 -10.47 -4.87
N LEU A 125 4.30 -10.03 -5.89
CA LEU A 125 3.59 -8.76 -5.84
C LEU A 125 2.54 -8.71 -4.74
N HIS A 126 1.75 -9.79 -4.55
CA HIS A 126 0.73 -9.82 -3.52
C HIS A 126 1.30 -9.82 -2.10
N ARG A 127 2.48 -10.42 -1.89
CA ARG A 127 3.20 -10.30 -0.62
C ARG A 127 3.69 -8.87 -0.40
N LEU A 128 4.30 -8.23 -1.40
CA LEU A 128 4.73 -6.83 -1.30
C LEU A 128 3.55 -5.88 -1.05
N ARG A 129 2.37 -6.11 -1.66
CA ARG A 129 1.15 -5.32 -1.40
C ARG A 129 0.73 -5.34 0.08
N ARG A 130 0.94 -6.43 0.79
CA ARG A 130 0.67 -6.48 2.23
C ARG A 130 1.56 -5.50 3.02
N ALA A 131 2.81 -5.37 2.61
CA ALA A 131 3.72 -4.41 3.22
C ALA A 131 3.43 -2.94 2.86
N MET A 132 2.48 -2.67 1.98
CA MET A 132 2.07 -1.30 1.64
C MET A 132 1.06 -0.69 2.62
N VAL A 133 0.59 -1.48 3.58
CA VAL A 133 -0.33 -1.02 4.63
C VAL A 133 0.42 -1.00 5.96
N ARG A 134 0.69 0.21 6.46
CA ARG A 134 1.26 0.36 7.81
C ARG A 134 0.15 0.20 8.86
N PRO A 135 0.30 -0.69 9.84
CA PRO A 135 -0.58 -0.71 11.01
C PRO A 135 -0.54 0.63 11.74
N GLY A 136 -1.67 1.06 12.29
CA GLY A 136 -1.75 2.32 13.04
C GLY A 136 -1.42 3.58 12.23
N ARG A 137 -1.64 3.54 10.89
CA ARG A 137 -1.47 4.73 10.04
C ARG A 137 -2.41 5.85 10.49
N GLU A 138 -1.91 7.08 10.48
CA GLU A 138 -2.66 8.27 10.86
C GLU A 138 -3.94 8.40 10.01
N ARG A 139 -5.01 8.86 10.62
CA ARG A 139 -6.26 9.20 9.92
C ARG A 139 -6.05 10.43 9.04
N LEU A 140 -6.95 10.65 8.12
CA LEU A 140 -7.03 11.89 7.34
C LEU A 140 -7.60 12.99 8.24
N ALA A 141 -7.16 14.23 8.04
CA ALA A 141 -7.58 15.35 8.88
C ALA A 141 -7.87 16.61 8.06
N GLY A 142 -8.59 17.55 8.64
CA GLY A 142 -8.94 18.82 8.03
C GLY A 142 -10.16 18.71 7.13
N GLU A 143 -10.07 19.18 5.91
CA GLU A 143 -11.13 19.13 4.89
C GLU A 143 -10.97 17.89 4.02
N LEU A 144 -12.04 17.11 3.87
CA LEU A 144 -12.04 15.86 3.09
C LEU A 144 -13.18 15.86 2.08
N GLU A 145 -12.88 15.46 0.84
CA GLU A 145 -13.92 15.05 -0.12
C GLU A 145 -14.10 13.53 -0.01
N VAL A 146 -15.35 13.08 0.08
CA VAL A 146 -15.72 11.65 0.19
C VAL A 146 -16.80 11.32 -0.82
N ASP A 147 -16.61 10.23 -1.56
CA ASP A 147 -17.56 9.74 -2.55
C ASP A 147 -17.35 8.24 -2.77
N GLU A 148 -18.33 7.58 -3.36
CA GLU A 148 -18.20 6.20 -3.79
C GLU A 148 -18.00 6.07 -5.30
N SER A 149 -17.31 5.01 -5.71
CA SER A 149 -17.08 4.70 -7.12
C SER A 149 -17.30 3.22 -7.42
N TYR A 150 -17.80 2.94 -8.62
CA TYR A 150 -18.10 1.59 -9.08
C TYR A 150 -16.98 1.08 -9.96
N LEU A 151 -16.40 -0.07 -9.61
CA LEU A 151 -15.36 -0.75 -10.34
C LEU A 151 -15.91 -2.01 -11.02
N GLY A 152 -15.52 -2.24 -12.24
CA GLY A 152 -15.96 -3.35 -13.08
C GLY A 152 -16.25 -2.90 -14.52
N GLY A 153 -16.19 -3.85 -15.47
CA GLY A 153 -16.45 -3.58 -16.88
C GLY A 153 -17.89 -3.11 -17.16
N PRO A 154 -18.15 -2.61 -18.40
CA PRO A 154 -19.50 -2.33 -18.83
C PRO A 154 -20.37 -3.59 -18.71
N ARG A 155 -21.56 -3.43 -18.15
CA ARG A 155 -22.57 -4.50 -18.08
C ARG A 155 -23.93 -3.90 -18.46
N PRO A 156 -24.79 -4.65 -19.17
CA PRO A 156 -26.16 -4.25 -19.41
C PRO A 156 -26.91 -4.05 -18.08
N GLY A 157 -27.90 -3.16 -18.06
CA GLY A 157 -28.77 -2.93 -16.91
C GLY A 157 -28.52 -1.61 -16.19
N ARG A 158 -28.98 -1.53 -14.93
CA ARG A 158 -28.98 -0.31 -14.13
C ARG A 158 -27.55 0.23 -13.91
N ARG A 159 -27.40 1.55 -14.08
CA ARG A 159 -26.13 2.26 -13.82
C ARG A 159 -26.09 2.81 -12.38
N GLY A 160 -24.90 3.05 -11.86
CA GLY A 160 -24.71 3.66 -10.54
C GLY A 160 -25.08 2.72 -9.37
N ARG A 161 -25.72 3.26 -8.35
CA ARG A 161 -26.19 2.53 -7.16
C ARG A 161 -27.22 1.46 -7.59
N GLY A 162 -26.88 0.19 -7.44
CA GLY A 162 -27.66 -0.95 -7.91
C GLY A 162 -27.16 -1.62 -9.19
N ALA A 163 -26.00 -1.24 -9.70
CA ALA A 163 -25.36 -1.93 -10.82
C ALA A 163 -24.85 -3.32 -10.40
N LEU A 164 -25.51 -4.38 -10.87
CA LEU A 164 -25.18 -5.76 -10.51
C LEU A 164 -23.76 -6.15 -10.92
N GLY A 165 -23.07 -6.84 -10.01
CA GLY A 165 -21.75 -7.43 -10.27
C GLY A 165 -20.60 -6.41 -10.36
N LYS A 166 -20.80 -5.14 -10.01
CA LYS A 166 -19.74 -4.15 -9.79
C LYS A 166 -19.29 -4.17 -8.34
N GLN A 167 -18.01 -3.87 -8.13
CA GLN A 167 -17.48 -3.64 -6.80
C GLN A 167 -17.63 -2.16 -6.44
N ILE A 168 -18.12 -1.88 -5.26
CA ILE A 168 -18.25 -0.51 -4.75
C ILE A 168 -17.01 -0.20 -3.91
N VAL A 169 -16.43 0.96 -4.13
CA VAL A 169 -15.32 1.48 -3.31
C VAL A 169 -15.67 2.86 -2.79
N ALA A 170 -15.50 3.07 -1.50
CA ALA A 170 -15.55 4.39 -0.89
C ALA A 170 -14.15 5.02 -0.95
N ILE A 171 -14.09 6.30 -1.31
CA ILE A 171 -12.87 7.08 -1.49
C ILE A 171 -12.98 8.32 -0.61
N ALA A 172 -11.96 8.54 0.22
CA ALA A 172 -11.77 9.78 0.95
C ALA A 172 -10.43 10.41 0.57
N CYS A 173 -10.40 11.71 0.33
CA CYS A 173 -9.17 12.44 0.03
C CYS A 173 -9.10 13.78 0.75
N GLU A 174 -7.93 14.14 1.26
CA GLU A 174 -7.67 15.44 1.86
C GLU A 174 -7.72 16.54 0.78
N ALA A 175 -8.54 17.56 1.04
CA ALA A 175 -8.69 18.73 0.19
C ALA A 175 -7.72 19.80 0.65
N LEU A 176 -6.57 19.90 0.00
CA LEU A 176 -5.57 20.91 0.29
C LEU A 176 -5.78 22.19 -0.54
N PRO A 177 -5.18 23.33 -0.13
CA PRO A 177 -5.27 24.57 -0.87
C PRO A 177 -4.89 24.45 -2.35
N ARG A 178 -5.36 25.41 -3.17
CA ARG A 178 -5.09 25.49 -4.62
C ARG A 178 -5.48 24.24 -5.40
N GLY A 179 -6.56 23.53 -4.99
CA GLY A 179 -7.03 22.34 -5.69
C GLY A 179 -6.13 21.10 -5.52
N THR A 180 -5.14 21.16 -4.65
CA THR A 180 -4.22 20.04 -4.40
C THR A 180 -4.92 18.93 -3.63
N ILE A 181 -4.60 17.67 -3.96
CA ILE A 181 -5.08 16.49 -3.24
C ILE A 181 -3.98 16.06 -2.26
N GLY A 182 -4.33 15.91 -1.00
CA GLY A 182 -3.44 15.37 0.03
C GLY A 182 -3.36 13.86 0.03
N ARG A 183 -3.45 13.27 1.21
CA ARG A 183 -3.52 11.80 1.38
C ARG A 183 -4.91 11.30 1.00
N ILE A 184 -4.96 10.03 0.61
CA ILE A 184 -6.21 9.35 0.29
C ILE A 184 -6.38 8.08 1.11
N ARG A 185 -7.65 7.66 1.28
CA ARG A 185 -8.05 6.32 1.74
C ARG A 185 -9.09 5.77 0.78
N ILE A 186 -8.96 4.48 0.50
CA ILE A 186 -9.92 3.76 -0.36
C ILE A 186 -10.18 2.41 0.29
N SER A 187 -11.46 2.04 0.39
CA SER A 187 -11.87 0.73 0.87
C SER A 187 -12.99 0.19 0.01
N ARG A 188 -13.01 -1.11 -0.22
CA ARG A 188 -14.18 -1.77 -0.76
C ARG A 188 -15.29 -1.76 0.29
N ILE A 189 -16.51 -1.48 -0.13
CA ILE A 189 -17.69 -1.45 0.72
C ILE A 189 -18.78 -2.35 0.13
N PRO A 190 -19.63 -2.95 0.98
CA PRO A 190 -20.70 -3.84 0.52
C PRO A 190 -21.84 -3.08 -0.17
N ASP A 191 -22.17 -1.90 0.33
CA ASP A 191 -23.28 -1.06 -0.11
C ASP A 191 -23.01 0.42 0.19
N CYS A 192 -23.98 1.29 -0.17
CA CYS A 192 -23.94 2.73 0.11
C CYS A 192 -24.94 3.13 1.22
N SER A 193 -25.19 2.25 2.19
CA SER A 193 -26.02 2.54 3.35
C SER A 193 -25.34 3.55 4.28
N GLU A 194 -26.14 4.20 5.13
CA GLU A 194 -25.65 5.14 6.13
C GLU A 194 -24.64 4.48 7.09
N GLN A 195 -24.96 3.28 7.57
CA GLN A 195 -24.05 2.52 8.45
C GLN A 195 -22.71 2.24 7.79
N THR A 196 -22.71 1.86 6.52
CA THR A 196 -21.48 1.54 5.77
C THR A 196 -20.64 2.79 5.51
N LEU A 197 -21.27 3.87 5.03
CA LEU A 197 -20.54 5.08 4.65
C LEU A 197 -20.04 5.87 5.87
N THR A 198 -20.87 6.01 6.93
CA THR A 198 -20.42 6.64 8.17
C THR A 198 -19.35 5.83 8.87
N GLY A 199 -19.46 4.48 8.86
CA GLY A 199 -18.43 3.58 9.38
C GLY A 199 -17.11 3.71 8.61
N PHE A 200 -17.17 3.81 7.29
CA PHE A 200 -15.96 4.07 6.48
C PHE A 200 -15.30 5.39 6.87
N VAL A 201 -16.06 6.51 6.90
CA VAL A 201 -15.52 7.84 7.26
C VAL A 201 -14.92 7.81 8.66
N ALA A 202 -15.63 7.26 9.65
CA ALA A 202 -15.14 7.15 11.02
C ALA A 202 -13.85 6.31 11.15
N SER A 203 -13.65 5.33 10.26
CA SER A 203 -12.42 4.51 10.25
C SER A 203 -11.21 5.21 9.67
N VAL A 204 -11.40 6.21 8.79
CA VAL A 204 -10.31 6.81 8.00
C VAL A 204 -10.06 8.29 8.30
N ALA A 205 -11.00 9.00 8.92
CA ALA A 205 -10.91 10.43 9.21
C ALA A 205 -10.81 10.72 10.71
N GLU A 206 -10.10 11.78 11.06
CA GLU A 206 -10.06 12.30 12.44
C GLU A 206 -11.39 12.95 12.79
N PRO A 207 -11.93 12.69 14.00
CA PRO A 207 -13.12 13.39 14.50
C PRO A 207 -12.96 14.92 14.40
N GLY A 208 -14.05 15.63 14.09
CA GLY A 208 -14.05 17.08 13.89
C GLY A 208 -13.60 17.54 12.50
N SER A 209 -13.16 16.63 11.62
CA SER A 209 -12.87 16.96 10.22
C SER A 209 -14.12 17.44 9.49
N VAL A 210 -13.93 18.29 8.47
CA VAL A 210 -14.98 18.73 7.55
C VAL A 210 -15.10 17.73 6.42
N ILE A 211 -16.30 17.19 6.20
CA ILE A 211 -16.56 16.17 5.18
C ILE A 211 -17.48 16.75 4.12
N TYR A 212 -16.95 16.89 2.91
CA TYR A 212 -17.72 17.24 1.71
C TYR A 212 -18.16 15.94 1.01
N THR A 213 -19.47 15.81 0.73
CA THR A 213 -20.04 14.67 0.01
C THR A 213 -21.02 15.16 -1.06
N ASP A 214 -21.49 14.25 -1.92
CA ASP A 214 -22.73 14.49 -2.67
C ASP A 214 -23.92 14.50 -1.67
N HIS A 215 -25.10 14.87 -2.17
CA HIS A 215 -26.33 14.95 -1.36
C HIS A 215 -27.01 13.57 -1.14
N TRP A 216 -26.21 12.48 -1.15
CA TRP A 216 -26.72 11.14 -0.91
C TRP A 216 -27.11 10.92 0.56
N SER A 217 -28.30 10.34 0.79
CA SER A 217 -28.83 10.09 2.15
C SER A 217 -27.95 9.18 3.01
N GLY A 218 -27.10 8.35 2.42
CA GLY A 218 -26.15 7.51 3.16
C GLY A 218 -25.07 8.29 3.92
N TYR A 219 -24.99 9.61 3.78
CA TYR A 219 -24.05 10.46 4.52
C TYR A 219 -24.70 11.28 5.65
N THR A 220 -26.04 11.18 5.85
CA THR A 220 -26.76 12.02 6.82
C THR A 220 -26.30 11.84 8.25
N GLY A 221 -25.88 10.62 8.65
CA GLY A 221 -25.41 10.29 9.99
C GLY A 221 -24.02 10.85 10.36
N LEU A 222 -23.29 11.48 9.45
CA LEU A 222 -21.91 11.95 9.72
C LEU A 222 -21.81 12.94 10.86
N ALA A 223 -22.79 13.84 11.02
CA ALA A 223 -22.82 14.81 12.11
C ALA A 223 -22.99 14.13 13.49
N ALA A 224 -23.79 13.07 13.56
CA ALA A 224 -24.02 12.30 14.78
C ALA A 224 -22.77 11.54 15.25
N VAL A 225 -21.83 11.23 14.34
CA VAL A 225 -20.57 10.54 14.68
C VAL A 225 -19.36 11.50 14.75
N GLY A 226 -19.62 12.81 14.92
CA GLY A 226 -18.62 13.81 15.28
C GLY A 226 -17.91 14.49 14.12
N PHE A 227 -18.48 14.50 12.92
CA PHE A 227 -17.93 15.21 11.75
C PHE A 227 -18.74 16.47 11.41
N ARG A 228 -18.09 17.47 10.84
CA ARG A 228 -18.75 18.62 10.24
C ARG A 228 -19.11 18.28 8.79
N HIS A 229 -20.37 17.98 8.53
CA HIS A 229 -20.82 17.52 7.21
C HIS A 229 -21.34 18.67 6.35
N TRP A 230 -20.81 18.76 5.12
CA TRP A 230 -21.20 19.75 4.10
C TRP A 230 -21.64 19.01 2.83
N PRO A 231 -22.95 18.67 2.71
CA PRO A 231 -23.46 18.03 1.50
C PRO A 231 -23.52 19.04 0.35
N THR A 232 -22.99 18.65 -0.79
CA THR A 232 -23.04 19.44 -2.02
C THR A 232 -24.13 18.89 -2.92
N ASN A 233 -25.17 19.70 -3.16
CA ASN A 233 -26.26 19.31 -4.05
C ASN A 233 -25.82 19.48 -5.52
N VAL A 234 -25.15 18.48 -6.05
CA VAL A 234 -24.66 18.45 -7.44
C VAL A 234 -25.81 18.57 -8.45
N ALA A 235 -26.98 18.01 -8.15
CA ALA A 235 -28.15 18.10 -9.03
C ALA A 235 -28.74 19.50 -9.11
N ALA A 236 -28.72 20.23 -7.98
CA ALA A 236 -29.26 21.60 -7.92
C ALA A 236 -28.26 22.65 -8.42
N SER A 237 -26.95 22.42 -8.35
CA SER A 237 -25.93 23.35 -8.84
C SER A 237 -25.89 23.48 -10.35
N GLY A 238 -26.45 22.53 -11.10
CA GLY A 238 -26.31 22.46 -12.55
C GLY A 238 -24.90 22.12 -13.05
N ASP A 239 -23.93 22.05 -12.13
CA ASP A 239 -22.56 21.69 -12.44
C ASP A 239 -22.36 20.18 -12.49
N PRO A 240 -21.52 19.68 -13.39
CA PRO A 240 -21.13 18.26 -13.33
C PRO A 240 -20.46 17.89 -12.01
N ALA A 241 -20.67 16.67 -11.49
CA ALA A 241 -20.14 16.21 -10.21
C ALA A 241 -18.62 16.41 -10.04
N HIS A 242 -17.86 16.34 -11.13
CA HIS A 242 -16.41 16.58 -11.12
C HIS A 242 -16.02 18.06 -10.94
N VAL A 243 -16.96 19.00 -11.05
CA VAL A 243 -16.77 20.41 -10.74
C VAL A 243 -17.06 20.66 -9.27
N ALA A 244 -18.10 20.04 -8.74
CA ALA A 244 -18.52 20.21 -7.34
C ALA A 244 -17.54 19.53 -6.34
N MET A 245 -17.04 18.34 -6.68
CA MET A 245 -16.07 17.59 -5.88
C MET A 245 -14.90 17.08 -6.75
N PRO A 246 -14.04 17.99 -7.22
CA PRO A 246 -13.06 17.67 -8.26
C PRO A 246 -11.98 16.69 -7.82
N ARG A 247 -11.64 16.67 -6.53
CA ARG A 247 -10.51 15.89 -6.02
C ARG A 247 -10.86 14.41 -5.93
N VAL A 248 -11.97 14.05 -5.30
CA VAL A 248 -12.38 12.65 -5.16
C VAL A 248 -12.68 12.03 -6.53
N HIS A 249 -13.32 12.76 -7.44
CA HIS A 249 -13.55 12.31 -8.81
C HIS A 249 -12.25 12.12 -9.60
N ARG A 250 -11.24 12.98 -9.38
CA ARG A 250 -9.90 12.80 -9.97
C ARG A 250 -9.22 11.55 -9.43
N VAL A 251 -9.31 11.27 -8.13
CA VAL A 251 -8.78 10.04 -7.53
C VAL A 251 -9.47 8.81 -8.13
N ALA A 252 -10.80 8.82 -8.24
CA ALA A 252 -11.58 7.73 -8.85
C ALA A 252 -11.17 7.47 -10.31
N SER A 253 -10.99 8.53 -11.10
CA SER A 253 -10.54 8.44 -12.50
C SER A 253 -9.14 7.86 -12.62
N LEU A 254 -8.21 8.30 -11.77
CA LEU A 254 -6.84 7.78 -11.74
C LEU A 254 -6.80 6.30 -11.31
N LEU A 255 -7.61 5.90 -10.33
CA LEU A 255 -7.75 4.50 -9.92
C LEU A 255 -8.25 3.62 -11.08
N LYS A 256 -9.35 4.03 -11.74
CA LYS A 256 -9.92 3.30 -12.89
C LYS A 256 -8.91 3.17 -14.03
N ARG A 257 -8.21 4.26 -14.36
CA ARG A 257 -7.17 4.27 -15.39
C ARG A 257 -6.02 3.32 -15.04
N TRP A 258 -5.59 3.31 -13.79
CA TRP A 258 -4.54 2.42 -13.34
C TRP A 258 -4.95 0.94 -13.39
N LEU A 259 -6.15 0.61 -12.93
CA LEU A 259 -6.67 -0.76 -12.99
C LEU A 259 -6.80 -1.27 -14.44
N LEU A 260 -7.24 -0.42 -15.36
CA LEU A 260 -7.34 -0.77 -16.77
C LEU A 260 -5.98 -0.83 -17.46
N GLY A 261 -5.15 0.20 -17.30
CA GLY A 261 -3.88 0.33 -18.03
C GLY A 261 -2.79 -0.63 -17.57
N THR A 262 -2.70 -0.92 -16.25
CA THR A 262 -1.67 -1.81 -15.72
C THR A 262 -2.14 -3.25 -15.59
N HIS A 263 -3.41 -3.47 -15.26
CA HIS A 263 -3.95 -4.79 -14.97
C HIS A 263 -5.01 -5.26 -15.97
N HIS A 264 -5.28 -4.47 -17.01
CA HIS A 264 -6.24 -4.79 -18.09
C HIS A 264 -7.61 -5.27 -17.58
N GLY A 265 -8.06 -4.74 -16.44
CA GLY A 265 -9.32 -5.17 -15.82
C GLY A 265 -9.28 -6.57 -15.17
N GLY A 266 -8.14 -7.27 -15.19
CA GLY A 266 -7.99 -8.63 -14.69
C GLY A 266 -7.92 -8.76 -13.16
N VAL A 267 -8.42 -7.77 -12.43
CA VAL A 267 -8.45 -7.80 -10.95
C VAL A 267 -9.73 -8.50 -10.49
N LYS A 268 -9.57 -9.69 -9.89
CA LYS A 268 -10.69 -10.43 -9.30
C LYS A 268 -11.23 -9.71 -8.06
N PRO A 269 -12.55 -9.75 -7.80
CA PRO A 269 -13.16 -9.12 -6.62
C PRO A 269 -12.49 -9.47 -5.30
N GLY A 270 -12.20 -10.75 -5.06
CA GLY A 270 -11.53 -11.20 -3.83
C GLY A 270 -10.08 -10.76 -3.65
N GLN A 271 -9.48 -10.10 -4.65
CA GLN A 271 -8.12 -9.58 -4.57
C GLN A 271 -8.08 -8.04 -4.63
N LEU A 272 -9.24 -7.41 -4.88
CA LEU A 272 -9.33 -5.97 -5.14
C LEU A 272 -8.70 -5.13 -4.01
N ASP A 273 -8.95 -5.49 -2.75
CA ASP A 273 -8.45 -4.74 -1.60
C ASP A 273 -6.93 -4.56 -1.61
N ARG A 274 -6.18 -5.60 -2.05
CA ARG A 274 -4.72 -5.53 -2.15
C ARG A 274 -4.25 -4.56 -3.25
N TYR A 275 -4.99 -4.46 -4.34
CA TYR A 275 -4.71 -3.48 -5.39
C TYR A 275 -5.06 -2.06 -4.93
N LEU A 276 -6.17 -1.87 -4.22
CA LEU A 276 -6.52 -0.58 -3.62
C LEU A 276 -5.42 -0.10 -2.67
N GLN A 277 -4.88 -1.01 -1.86
CA GLN A 277 -3.77 -0.72 -0.94
C GLN A 277 -2.50 -0.29 -1.68
N GLU A 278 -2.12 -0.97 -2.78
CA GLU A 278 -1.01 -0.54 -3.64
C GLU A 278 -1.26 0.86 -4.21
N PHE A 279 -2.46 1.11 -4.74
CA PHE A 279 -2.80 2.41 -5.30
C PHE A 279 -2.69 3.51 -4.24
N VAL A 280 -3.28 3.32 -3.06
CA VAL A 280 -3.21 4.27 -1.93
C VAL A 280 -1.77 4.51 -1.48
N PHE A 281 -0.97 3.44 -1.32
CA PHE A 281 0.44 3.55 -0.92
C PHE A 281 1.23 4.41 -1.88
N ARG A 282 1.10 4.18 -3.17
CA ARG A 282 1.82 4.89 -4.22
C ARG A 282 1.31 6.31 -4.42
N PHE A 283 -0.02 6.50 -4.37
CA PHE A 283 -0.63 7.82 -4.49
C PHE A 283 -0.18 8.75 -3.35
N ASN A 284 -0.24 8.28 -2.12
CA ASN A 284 0.15 9.07 -0.94
C ASN A 284 1.65 9.43 -0.90
N ARG A 285 2.46 8.75 -1.71
CA ARG A 285 3.90 9.00 -1.83
C ARG A 285 4.30 9.56 -3.20
N ARG A 286 3.33 10.05 -3.99
CA ARG A 286 3.58 10.54 -5.36
C ARG A 286 4.49 11.76 -5.42
N SER A 287 4.48 12.58 -4.38
CA SER A 287 5.32 13.77 -4.22
C SER A 287 6.66 13.48 -3.54
N SER A 288 6.98 12.23 -3.22
CA SER A 288 8.27 11.88 -2.63
C SER A 288 9.42 12.31 -3.55
N ARG A 289 10.37 13.06 -3.00
CA ARG A 289 11.53 13.60 -3.73
C ARG A 289 12.34 12.49 -4.42
N HIS A 290 12.48 11.36 -3.75
CA HIS A 290 13.23 10.21 -4.26
C HIS A 290 12.38 8.93 -4.22
N ARG A 291 12.36 8.20 -5.32
CA ARG A 291 11.66 6.91 -5.39
C ARG A 291 12.28 5.85 -4.49
N GLY A 292 13.57 5.95 -4.26
CA GLY A 292 14.29 5.11 -3.31
C GLY A 292 13.78 5.22 -1.88
N LEU A 293 13.27 6.38 -1.44
CA LEU A 293 12.62 6.50 -0.15
C LEU A 293 11.35 5.65 -0.07
N VAL A 294 10.60 5.55 -1.17
CA VAL A 294 9.39 4.70 -1.23
C VAL A 294 9.77 3.22 -1.15
N PHE A 295 10.85 2.82 -1.85
CA PHE A 295 11.44 1.48 -1.77
C PHE A 295 11.90 1.17 -0.33
N TYR A 296 12.64 2.07 0.29
CA TYR A 296 13.12 1.95 1.67
C TYR A 296 11.95 1.69 2.63
N ARG A 297 10.92 2.55 2.58
CA ARG A 297 9.73 2.43 3.44
C ARG A 297 8.95 1.12 3.18
N LEU A 298 8.98 0.61 1.95
CA LEU A 298 8.36 -0.69 1.64
C LEU A 298 9.12 -1.84 2.30
N LEU A 299 10.46 -1.84 2.22
CA LEU A 299 11.28 -2.87 2.87
C LEU A 299 11.22 -2.78 4.40
N GLU A 300 11.25 -1.57 4.96
CA GLU A 300 11.11 -1.32 6.40
C GLU A 300 9.78 -1.89 6.94
N GLN A 301 8.69 -1.81 6.17
CA GLN A 301 7.42 -2.44 6.54
C GLN A 301 7.45 -3.95 6.30
N ALA A 302 8.13 -4.43 5.25
CA ALA A 302 8.20 -5.84 4.93
C ALA A 302 8.93 -6.69 5.99
N ILE A 303 9.90 -6.13 6.69
CA ILE A 303 10.60 -6.84 7.77
C ILE A 303 9.78 -6.97 9.06
N GLN A 304 8.71 -6.18 9.19
CA GLN A 304 7.82 -6.21 10.37
C GLN A 304 6.60 -7.13 10.17
N LEU A 305 6.44 -7.72 8.99
CA LEU A 305 5.28 -8.53 8.64
C LEU A 305 5.68 -9.98 8.44
N GLU A 306 4.90 -10.88 9.01
CA GLU A 306 5.07 -12.32 8.77
C GLU A 306 4.74 -12.70 7.31
N ALA A 307 5.46 -13.69 6.81
CA ALA A 307 5.16 -14.30 5.53
C ALA A 307 3.77 -14.94 5.52
N VAL A 308 3.15 -14.95 4.34
CA VAL A 308 1.88 -15.65 4.13
C VAL A 308 2.10 -16.74 3.10
N PRO A 309 1.71 -17.99 3.41
CA PRO A 309 1.72 -19.08 2.47
C PRO A 309 0.90 -18.80 1.20
N PHE A 310 1.26 -19.44 0.10
CA PHE A 310 0.63 -19.17 -1.21
C PHE A 310 -0.87 -19.48 -1.22
N ASP A 311 -1.29 -20.58 -0.59
CA ASP A 311 -2.69 -20.97 -0.44
C ASP A 311 -3.54 -19.88 0.22
N ARG A 312 -3.02 -19.25 1.28
CA ARG A 312 -3.69 -18.10 1.91
C ARG A 312 -3.70 -16.83 1.03
N LEU A 313 -2.73 -16.70 0.11
CA LEU A 313 -2.75 -15.56 -0.83
C LEU A 313 -3.86 -15.71 -1.89
N ILE A 314 -4.15 -16.95 -2.31
CA ILE A 314 -5.19 -17.24 -3.29
C ILE A 314 -6.56 -17.46 -2.65
N ALA A 315 -6.62 -17.75 -1.34
CA ALA A 315 -7.88 -17.90 -0.61
C ALA A 315 -8.75 -16.65 -0.83
N ARG A 316 -9.97 -16.88 -1.28
CA ARG A 316 -10.99 -15.85 -1.35
C ARG A 316 -11.35 -15.49 0.09
N HIS A 317 -11.10 -14.26 0.51
CA HIS A 317 -11.82 -13.75 1.67
C HIS A 317 -13.30 -13.68 1.26
N LEU A 318 -14.07 -14.67 1.73
CA LEU A 318 -15.51 -14.71 1.66
C LEU A 318 -16.10 -13.51 2.41
#